data_73ffe5a604717291a6dc162888fcce89
#
_entry.id   73ffe5a604717291a6dc162888fcce89
#
_cell.length_a   1.000
_cell.length_b   1.000
_cell.length_c   1.000
_cell.angle_alpha   90.00
_cell.angle_beta   90.00
_cell.angle_gamma   90.00
#
_symmetry.space_group_name_H-M   'P 1'
#
loop_
_entity.id
_entity.type
_entity.pdbx_description
1 polymer ?
#
loop_
_entity_poly.entity_id
_entity_poly.type
_entity_poly.pdbx_seq_one_letter_code
_entity_poly.pdbx_strand_id
1 'polypeptide(L)'
;MPAQKMAREFANRGWGMYRSKSSVRDYQAGDIMSSGGHVWMAVGQCDDGSAVILHASPPGVQLAGTPARNGRADSQAVALAQRYMKTYFPRWYEKYPNCAKDGNYLTQYAQMRWDITGRAVMTDPENYKEKSADEILADLFAQR
;
A
#
# COMPACT_ATOMS: atom_id res chain seq x y z
N MET A 1 12.74 -4.84 -15.12
CA MET A 1 11.80 -3.71 -15.34
C MET A 1 12.10 -2.62 -14.32
N PRO A 2 12.37 -1.39 -14.76
CA PRO A 2 12.60 -0.29 -13.82
C PRO A 2 11.35 0.03 -13.00
N ALA A 3 11.55 0.41 -11.73
CA ALA A 3 10.44 0.75 -10.83
C ALA A 3 9.48 1.78 -11.43
N GLN A 4 10.00 2.80 -12.07
CA GLN A 4 9.20 3.88 -12.64
C GLN A 4 8.23 3.41 -13.73
N LYS A 5 8.47 2.28 -14.34
CA LYS A 5 7.63 1.76 -15.43
C LYS A 5 6.63 0.70 -14.98
N MET A 6 6.75 0.21 -13.76
CA MET A 6 5.99 -0.98 -13.34
C MET A 6 4.47 -0.78 -13.44
N ALA A 7 3.96 0.33 -12.92
CA ALA A 7 2.51 0.57 -12.96
C ALA A 7 1.99 0.63 -14.40
N ARG A 8 2.69 1.34 -15.27
CA ARG A 8 2.28 1.47 -16.67
C ARG A 8 2.40 0.15 -17.42
N GLU A 9 3.48 -0.59 -17.19
CA GLU A 9 3.70 -1.87 -17.86
C GLU A 9 2.61 -2.89 -17.52
N PHE A 10 2.25 -2.99 -16.25
CA PHE A 10 1.20 -3.90 -15.83
C PHE A 10 -0.15 -3.51 -16.45
N ALA A 11 -0.45 -2.23 -16.53
CA ALA A 11 -1.66 -1.75 -17.19
C ALA A 11 -1.61 -2.04 -18.70
N ASN A 12 -0.45 -1.85 -19.34
CA ASN A 12 -0.28 -2.14 -20.77
C ASN A 12 -0.46 -3.62 -21.08
N ARG A 13 -0.19 -4.50 -20.12
CA ARG A 13 -0.44 -5.95 -20.28
C ARG A 13 -1.92 -6.32 -20.10
N GLY A 14 -2.78 -5.33 -19.81
CA GLY A 14 -4.20 -5.57 -19.60
C GLY A 14 -4.54 -6.07 -18.20
N TRP A 15 -3.62 -5.95 -17.24
CA TRP A 15 -3.81 -6.47 -15.88
C TRP A 15 -4.58 -5.52 -14.98
N GLY A 16 -4.69 -4.25 -15.35
CA GLY A 16 -5.38 -3.26 -14.56
C GLY A 16 -5.38 -1.89 -15.20
N MET A 17 -5.75 -0.88 -14.41
CA MET A 17 -5.91 0.50 -14.85
C MET A 17 -4.77 1.35 -14.31
N TYR A 18 -4.16 2.15 -15.17
CA TYR A 18 -3.12 3.11 -14.81
C TYR A 18 -3.70 4.47 -14.47
N ARG A 19 -3.16 5.09 -13.42
CA ARG A 19 -3.40 6.50 -13.10
C ARG A 19 -2.09 7.20 -12.86
N SER A 20 -1.93 8.38 -13.48
CA SER A 20 -0.76 9.22 -13.24
C SER A 20 -0.74 9.69 -11.78
N LYS A 21 0.42 10.11 -11.30
CA LYS A 21 0.58 10.56 -9.91
C LYS A 21 -0.37 11.68 -9.51
N SER A 22 -0.73 12.56 -10.45
CA SER A 22 -1.65 13.66 -10.17
C SER A 22 -3.12 13.25 -10.18
N SER A 23 -3.42 12.03 -10.61
CA SER A 23 -4.78 11.50 -10.74
C SER A 23 -5.14 10.47 -9.67
N VAL A 24 -4.19 10.14 -8.79
CA VAL A 24 -4.45 9.18 -7.71
C VAL A 24 -5.36 9.83 -6.67
N ARG A 25 -6.46 9.14 -6.34
CA ARG A 25 -7.48 9.67 -5.44
C ARG A 25 -7.64 8.85 -4.17
N ASP A 26 -7.40 7.56 -4.26
CA ASP A 26 -7.60 6.63 -3.16
C ASP A 26 -6.69 5.42 -3.36
N TYR A 27 -6.70 4.53 -2.38
CA TYR A 27 -5.87 3.32 -2.38
C TYR A 27 -6.74 2.11 -2.09
N GLN A 28 -6.58 1.08 -2.88
CA GLN A 28 -7.26 -0.19 -2.73
C GLN A 28 -6.24 -1.29 -2.52
N ALA A 29 -6.61 -2.33 -1.77
CA ALA A 29 -5.73 -3.48 -1.53
C ALA A 29 -5.11 -4.00 -2.83
N GLY A 30 -3.80 -4.13 -2.83
CA GLY A 30 -3.06 -4.64 -3.98
C GLY A 30 -2.62 -3.59 -5.00
N ASP A 31 -3.05 -2.34 -4.89
CA ASP A 31 -2.60 -1.29 -5.80
C ASP A 31 -1.08 -1.24 -5.83
N ILE A 32 -0.52 -1.20 -7.04
CA ILE A 32 0.92 -1.06 -7.26
C ILE A 32 1.21 0.41 -7.49
N MET A 33 2.09 0.95 -6.65
CA MET A 33 2.46 2.36 -6.72
C MET A 33 3.92 2.45 -7.15
N SER A 34 4.18 3.16 -8.23
CA SER A 34 5.54 3.25 -8.76
C SER A 34 5.97 4.70 -9.01
N SER A 35 7.26 4.94 -8.73
CA SER A 35 7.92 6.23 -8.96
C SER A 35 9.25 5.99 -9.67
N GLY A 36 10.04 7.06 -9.82
CA GLY A 36 11.33 6.99 -10.47
C GLY A 36 12.34 6.07 -9.81
N GLY A 37 12.22 5.80 -8.51
CA GLY A 37 13.20 5.01 -7.78
C GLY A 37 12.63 3.96 -6.86
N HIS A 38 11.32 3.82 -6.78
CA HIS A 38 10.73 2.94 -5.77
C HIS A 38 9.35 2.44 -6.19
N VAL A 39 9.00 1.27 -5.66
CA VAL A 39 7.66 0.66 -5.81
C VAL A 39 7.17 0.24 -4.43
N TRP A 40 5.89 0.45 -4.17
CA TRP A 40 5.24 -0.10 -3.00
C TRP A 40 3.84 -0.60 -3.35
N MET A 41 3.28 -1.42 -2.48
CA MET A 41 1.95 -1.97 -2.66
C MET A 41 1.03 -1.49 -1.55
N ALA A 42 -0.18 -1.08 -1.89
CA ALA A 42 -1.18 -0.72 -0.89
C ALA A 42 -1.75 -1.98 -0.25
N VAL A 43 -1.82 -1.99 1.07
CA VAL A 43 -2.56 -3.00 1.82
C VAL A 43 -4.01 -2.58 1.96
N GLY A 44 -4.25 -1.31 2.26
CA GLY A 44 -5.59 -0.75 2.37
C GLY A 44 -5.56 0.70 2.80
N GLN A 45 -6.71 1.34 2.78
CA GLN A 45 -6.88 2.75 3.13
C GLN A 45 -7.61 2.90 4.45
N CYS A 46 -7.24 3.94 5.19
CA CYS A 46 -7.88 4.33 6.45
C CYS A 46 -8.83 5.50 6.22
N ASP A 47 -9.68 5.79 7.23
CA ASP A 47 -10.69 6.85 7.13
C ASP A 47 -10.08 8.25 6.97
N ASP A 48 -8.87 8.47 7.49
CA ASP A 48 -8.15 9.74 7.34
C ASP A 48 -7.46 9.92 5.99
N GLY A 49 -7.68 8.98 5.06
CA GLY A 49 -7.08 8.98 3.74
C GLY A 49 -5.66 8.44 3.68
N SER A 50 -5.08 8.07 4.82
CA SER A 50 -3.77 7.40 4.82
C SER A 50 -3.88 5.97 4.32
N ALA A 51 -2.77 5.42 3.84
CA ALA A 51 -2.71 4.04 3.38
C ALA A 51 -1.67 3.26 4.17
N VAL A 52 -2.05 2.04 4.57
CA VAL A 52 -1.06 1.05 5.02
C VAL A 52 -0.43 0.46 3.77
N ILE A 53 0.88 0.43 3.77
CA ILE A 53 1.66 -0.01 2.63
C ILE A 53 2.61 -1.14 3.00
N LEU A 54 2.93 -1.94 2.00
CA LEU A 54 4.01 -2.91 2.07
C LEU A 54 5.12 -2.42 1.14
N HIS A 55 6.33 -2.30 1.68
CA HIS A 55 7.47 -1.86 0.90
C HIS A 55 8.68 -2.73 1.19
N ALA A 56 9.56 -2.85 0.20
CA ALA A 56 10.84 -3.51 0.33
C ALA A 56 11.92 -2.46 0.13
N SER A 57 12.55 -2.07 1.22
CA SER A 57 13.72 -1.19 1.21
C SER A 57 14.77 -1.83 2.09
N PRO A 58 16.06 -1.71 1.75
CA PRO A 58 17.06 -2.26 2.67
C PRO A 58 16.80 -1.75 4.08
N PRO A 59 16.83 -2.64 5.09
CA PRO A 59 17.29 -4.02 5.04
C PRO A 59 16.22 -5.09 4.75
N GLY A 60 14.97 -4.74 4.45
CA GLY A 60 13.98 -5.79 4.18
C GLY A 60 12.58 -5.30 3.89
N VAL A 61 11.60 -6.18 4.06
CA VAL A 61 10.18 -5.92 3.78
C VAL A 61 9.50 -5.51 5.08
N GLN A 62 8.64 -4.51 5.01
CA GLN A 62 8.00 -3.95 6.19
C GLN A 62 6.64 -3.31 5.85
N LEU A 63 5.71 -3.38 6.81
CA LEU A 63 4.52 -2.55 6.79
C LEU A 63 4.89 -1.13 7.23
N ALA A 64 4.27 -0.14 6.60
CA ALA A 64 4.40 1.26 6.98
C ALA A 64 3.09 1.99 6.69
N GLY A 65 2.99 3.23 7.13
CA GLY A 65 1.85 4.09 6.86
C GLY A 65 2.26 5.37 6.17
N THR A 66 1.43 5.85 5.25
CA THR A 66 1.56 7.18 4.68
C THR A 66 1.01 8.22 5.65
N PRO A 67 1.31 9.51 5.46
CA PRO A 67 0.56 10.56 6.16
C PRO A 67 -0.92 10.52 5.84
N ALA A 68 -1.73 11.17 6.68
CA ALA A 68 -3.13 11.40 6.39
C ALA A 68 -3.30 12.33 5.19
N ARG A 69 -4.50 12.36 4.62
CA ARG A 69 -4.80 13.22 3.46
C ARG A 69 -4.53 14.70 3.75
N ASN A 70 -4.76 15.14 4.98
CA ASN A 70 -4.48 16.51 5.40
C ASN A 70 -3.00 16.79 5.68
N GLY A 71 -2.11 15.81 5.48
CA GLY A 71 -0.67 15.95 5.68
C GLY A 71 -0.16 15.58 7.06
N ARG A 72 -1.02 15.19 8.00
CA ARG A 72 -0.59 14.79 9.35
C ARG A 72 0.23 13.52 9.30
N ALA A 73 1.41 13.58 9.93
CA ALA A 73 2.34 12.45 9.95
C ALA A 73 1.88 11.32 10.88
N ASP A 74 1.16 11.65 11.93
CA ASP A 74 0.62 10.69 12.90
C ASP A 74 -0.72 10.13 12.44
N SER A 75 -0.71 9.47 11.29
CA SER A 75 -1.92 8.97 10.65
C SER A 75 -2.41 7.64 11.25
N GLN A 76 -3.65 7.28 10.91
CA GLN A 76 -4.22 5.99 11.27
C GLN A 76 -3.40 4.84 10.67
N ALA A 77 -2.90 5.00 9.44
CA ALA A 77 -2.09 3.98 8.79
C ALA A 77 -0.77 3.74 9.52
N VAL A 78 -0.12 4.81 9.98
CA VAL A 78 1.12 4.69 10.77
C VAL A 78 0.84 3.93 12.07
N ALA A 79 -0.22 4.27 12.77
CA ALA A 79 -0.60 3.60 14.02
C ALA A 79 -0.88 2.11 13.79
N LEU A 80 -1.58 1.76 12.71
CA LEU A 80 -1.85 0.37 12.36
C LEU A 80 -0.56 -0.38 12.02
N ALA A 81 0.31 0.21 11.20
CA ALA A 81 1.57 -0.42 10.81
C ALA A 81 2.44 -0.69 12.05
N GLN A 82 2.54 0.28 12.95
CA GLN A 82 3.29 0.11 14.20
C GLN A 82 2.71 -1.02 15.05
N ARG A 83 1.39 -1.05 15.20
CA ARG A 83 0.72 -2.08 16.01
C ARG A 83 0.98 -3.49 15.46
N TYR A 84 0.82 -3.69 14.16
CA TYR A 84 1.01 -5.00 13.56
C TYR A 84 2.47 -5.41 13.51
N MET A 85 3.37 -4.49 13.21
CA MET A 85 4.81 -4.80 13.26
C MET A 85 5.26 -5.15 14.67
N LYS A 86 4.83 -4.40 15.68
CA LYS A 86 5.17 -4.68 17.07
C LYS A 86 4.63 -6.01 17.55
N THR A 87 3.40 -6.34 17.18
CA THR A 87 2.72 -7.56 17.64
C THR A 87 3.29 -8.82 16.98
N TYR A 88 3.51 -8.78 15.66
CA TYR A 88 3.83 -9.97 14.88
C TYR A 88 5.30 -10.08 14.49
N PHE A 89 6.02 -8.96 14.50
CA PHE A 89 7.43 -8.92 14.12
C PHE A 89 8.24 -8.08 15.14
N PRO A 90 8.19 -8.44 16.45
CA PRO A 90 8.72 -7.57 17.49
C PRO A 90 10.22 -7.31 17.38
N ARG A 91 11.00 -8.30 16.95
CA ARG A 91 12.46 -8.12 16.79
C ARG A 91 12.78 -7.12 15.67
N TRP A 92 12.03 -7.17 14.59
CA TRP A 92 12.18 -6.24 13.48
C TRP A 92 11.74 -4.84 13.89
N TYR A 93 10.60 -4.75 14.57
CA TYR A 93 10.08 -3.47 15.06
C TYR A 93 11.03 -2.80 16.05
N GLU A 94 11.70 -3.57 16.91
CA GLU A 94 12.67 -3.03 17.86
C GLU A 94 13.83 -2.31 17.15
N LYS A 95 14.29 -2.87 16.03
CA LYS A 95 15.37 -2.26 15.23
C LYS A 95 14.86 -1.10 14.35
N TYR A 96 13.65 -1.22 13.83
CA TYR A 96 13.10 -0.28 12.85
C TYR A 96 11.69 0.14 13.26
N PRO A 97 11.58 0.91 14.37
CA PRO A 97 10.25 1.26 14.90
C PRO A 97 9.52 2.34 14.10
N ASN A 98 10.22 3.02 13.19
CA ASN A 98 9.62 4.05 12.36
C ASN A 98 8.86 3.42 11.18
N CYS A 99 7.56 3.28 11.35
CA CYS A 99 6.68 2.75 10.32
C CYS A 99 5.97 3.86 9.54
N ALA A 100 6.62 5.02 9.42
CA ALA A 100 6.02 6.19 8.77
C ALA A 100 6.78 6.56 7.50
N LYS A 101 6.03 6.89 6.46
CA LYS A 101 6.55 7.44 5.21
C LYS A 101 6.17 8.91 5.09
N ASP A 102 6.91 9.66 4.28
CA ASP A 102 6.66 11.09 4.08
C ASP A 102 5.57 11.36 3.02
N GLY A 103 5.24 12.63 2.84
CA GLY A 103 4.19 13.04 1.91
C GLY A 103 4.46 12.70 0.46
N ASN A 104 5.72 12.44 0.08
CA ASN A 104 6.05 12.04 -1.28
C ASN A 104 5.37 10.73 -1.67
N TYR A 105 5.08 9.87 -0.71
CA TYR A 105 4.37 8.63 -0.97
C TYR A 105 2.94 8.86 -1.47
N LEU A 106 2.33 10.00 -1.13
CA LEU A 106 0.98 10.36 -1.60
C LEU A 106 0.99 11.11 -2.93
N THR A 107 2.10 11.75 -3.32
CA THR A 107 2.11 12.71 -4.43
C THR A 107 2.99 12.32 -5.60
N GLN A 108 3.95 11.43 -5.42
CA GLN A 108 4.99 11.17 -6.42
C GLN A 108 4.90 9.79 -7.08
N TYR A 109 3.83 9.05 -6.85
CA TYR A 109 3.68 7.69 -7.35
C TYR A 109 2.51 7.56 -8.30
N ALA A 110 2.75 6.95 -9.45
CA ALA A 110 1.68 6.50 -10.34
C ALA A 110 1.07 5.23 -9.76
N GLN A 111 -0.19 4.98 -10.08
CA GLN A 111 -0.96 3.86 -9.55
C GLN A 111 -1.38 2.90 -10.65
N MET A 112 -1.24 1.61 -10.40
CA MET A 112 -1.90 0.58 -11.19
C MET A 112 -2.85 -0.18 -10.27
N ARG A 113 -4.13 -0.11 -10.59
CA ARG A 113 -5.16 -0.86 -9.87
C ARG A 113 -5.54 -2.09 -10.67
N TRP A 114 -5.42 -3.25 -10.04
CA TRP A 114 -5.73 -4.52 -10.69
C TRP A 114 -7.17 -4.56 -11.18
N ASP A 115 -7.37 -5.14 -12.36
CA ASP A 115 -8.70 -5.57 -12.80
C ASP A 115 -9.05 -6.86 -12.04
N ILE A 116 -9.98 -6.76 -11.12
CA ILE A 116 -10.39 -7.87 -10.24
C ILE A 116 -11.71 -8.51 -10.66
N THR A 117 -12.17 -8.24 -11.89
CA THR A 117 -13.42 -8.78 -12.44
C THR A 117 -13.32 -10.26 -12.81
N GLY A 118 -12.10 -10.81 -12.87
CA GLY A 118 -11.83 -12.17 -13.36
C GLY A 118 -11.48 -12.20 -14.85
N ARG A 119 -11.52 -11.07 -15.53
CA ARG A 119 -11.15 -10.98 -16.96
C ARG A 119 -9.64 -10.97 -17.17
N ALA A 120 -8.88 -10.59 -16.17
CA ALA A 120 -7.43 -10.54 -16.22
C ALA A 120 -6.85 -11.59 -15.29
N VAL A 121 -5.81 -11.23 -14.51
CA VAL A 121 -5.04 -12.20 -13.71
C VAL A 121 -5.42 -12.21 -12.23
N MET A 122 -6.24 -11.26 -11.78
CA MET A 122 -6.57 -11.11 -10.36
C MET A 122 -8.07 -11.18 -10.13
N THR A 123 -8.43 -11.71 -8.96
CA THR A 123 -9.80 -11.68 -8.43
C THR A 123 -9.75 -11.20 -6.99
N ASP A 124 -10.91 -10.92 -6.40
CA ASP A 124 -11.00 -10.41 -5.03
C ASP A 124 -12.07 -11.21 -4.26
N PRO A 125 -11.81 -12.51 -3.98
CA PRO A 125 -12.80 -13.35 -3.34
C PRO A 125 -13.15 -12.93 -1.91
N GLU A 126 -12.23 -12.28 -1.20
CA GLU A 126 -12.46 -11.77 0.16
C GLU A 126 -13.13 -10.40 0.19
N ASN A 127 -13.36 -9.79 -0.97
CA ASN A 127 -13.95 -8.46 -1.09
C ASN A 127 -13.14 -7.36 -0.38
N TYR A 128 -11.82 -7.42 -0.52
CA TYR A 128 -10.92 -6.42 0.09
C TYR A 128 -11.11 -5.02 -0.48
N LYS A 129 -11.64 -4.90 -1.70
CA LYS A 129 -11.94 -3.59 -2.30
C LYS A 129 -12.91 -2.75 -1.46
N GLU A 130 -13.75 -3.41 -0.65
CA GLU A 130 -14.74 -2.75 0.20
C GLU A 130 -14.30 -2.65 1.66
N LYS A 131 -13.10 -3.09 1.99
CA LYS A 131 -12.61 -3.15 3.36
C LYS A 131 -11.57 -2.07 3.64
N SER A 132 -11.58 -1.58 4.88
CA SER A 132 -10.56 -0.67 5.38
C SER A 132 -9.24 -1.42 5.63
N ALA A 133 -8.15 -0.67 5.77
CA ALA A 133 -6.86 -1.27 6.11
C ALA A 133 -6.93 -2.07 7.42
N ASP A 134 -7.65 -1.58 8.42
CA ASP A 134 -7.81 -2.26 9.69
C ASP A 134 -8.47 -3.63 9.50
N GLU A 135 -9.56 -3.67 8.76
CA GLU A 135 -10.29 -4.92 8.47
C GLU A 135 -9.44 -5.90 7.67
N ILE A 136 -8.69 -5.41 6.68
CA ILE A 136 -7.82 -6.25 5.85
C ILE A 136 -6.70 -6.86 6.69
N LEU A 137 -6.02 -6.06 7.50
CA LEU A 137 -4.94 -6.55 8.36
C LEU A 137 -5.47 -7.56 9.38
N ALA A 138 -6.61 -7.28 9.98
CA ALA A 138 -7.23 -8.22 10.91
C ALA A 138 -7.50 -9.58 10.24
N ASP A 139 -8.02 -9.55 9.02
CA ASP A 139 -8.30 -10.77 8.27
C ASP A 139 -7.02 -11.53 7.89
N LEU A 140 -6.03 -10.82 7.35
CA LEU A 140 -4.77 -11.42 6.93
C LEU A 140 -4.04 -12.08 8.11
N PHE A 141 -3.98 -11.43 9.25
CA PHE A 141 -3.25 -11.94 10.40
C PHE A 141 -4.06 -12.94 11.22
N ALA A 142 -5.38 -12.97 11.11
CA ALA A 142 -6.21 -13.98 11.75
C ALA A 142 -6.02 -15.38 11.14
N GLN A 143 -5.48 -15.48 9.95
CA GLN A 143 -5.26 -16.72 9.22
C GLN A 143 -3.93 -17.41 9.59
N ARG A 144 -3.21 -16.88 10.54
CA ARG A 144 -1.88 -17.39 10.92
C ARG A 144 -1.96 -18.44 12.02
#